data_8bd0deb34d4c8722eb963e4c534853a1
#
_entry.id   8bd0deb34d4c8722eb963e4c534853a1
#
_cell.length_a   1.000
_cell.length_b   1.000
_cell.length_c   1.000
_cell.angle_alpha   90.00
_cell.angle_beta   90.00
_cell.angle_gamma   90.00
#
_symmetry.space_group_name_H-M   'P 1'
#
loop_
_entity.id
_entity.type
_entity.pdbx_description
1 polymer ?
#
loop_
_entity_poly.entity_id
_entity_poly.type
_entity_poly.pdbx_seq_one_letter_code
_entity_poly.pdbx_strand_id
1 'polypeptide(L)'
;MKKLLILGGSGFIGSSIVNYGINKNLIINKINKIYILSRTAKFLQNKKKHISITYINKSMLDVNKLPQVDYIIYCLKNSNIKISNNYFNQFLKILKNFKKKPKILFTSSGAVYGKNINKKKDMESKKIDNILIDNFVGYKKKYAKEKVFLEEKFKELAKKNYNVSIARCYTFIGKNIIYYNYAISDLINAANSKKKIILNSHIDVFRSYMHSDDLSNW
;
A
#
# COMPACT_ATOMS: atom_id res chain seq x y z
N MET A 1 -11.39 22.98 2.12
CA MET A 1 -11.46 21.65 2.76
C MET A 1 -10.88 20.61 1.81
N LYS A 2 -10.06 19.68 2.29
CA LYS A 2 -9.28 18.72 1.47
C LYS A 2 -10.03 17.41 1.27
N LYS A 3 -9.82 16.80 0.09
CA LYS A 3 -10.42 15.50 -0.29
C LYS A 3 -9.32 14.47 -0.53
N LEU A 4 -9.54 13.24 -0.08
CA LEU A 4 -8.61 12.12 -0.23
C LEU A 4 -9.26 11.00 -1.05
N LEU A 5 -8.50 10.43 -1.98
CA LEU A 5 -8.85 9.19 -2.70
C LEU A 5 -7.87 8.09 -2.30
N ILE A 6 -8.39 6.94 -1.91
CA ILE A 6 -7.59 5.74 -1.61
C ILE A 6 -7.90 4.68 -2.66
N LEU A 7 -6.93 4.38 -3.50
CA LEU A 7 -6.99 3.30 -4.49
C LEU A 7 -6.49 2.00 -3.86
N GLY A 8 -7.35 1.00 -3.75
CA GLY A 8 -7.06 -0.23 -3.02
C GLY A 8 -7.39 -0.14 -1.52
N GLY A 9 -8.39 0.66 -1.16
CA GLY A 9 -8.74 0.97 0.23
C GLY A 9 -9.24 -0.18 1.08
N SER A 10 -9.62 -1.33 0.51
CA SER A 10 -9.97 -2.55 1.27
C SER A 10 -8.76 -3.42 1.65
N GLY A 11 -7.56 -3.11 1.13
CA GLY A 11 -6.32 -3.76 1.51
C GLY A 11 -5.86 -3.34 2.91
N PHE A 12 -4.80 -4.00 3.42
CA PHE A 12 -4.28 -3.73 4.76
C PHE A 12 -3.98 -2.24 4.99
N ILE A 13 -3.16 -1.62 4.13
CA ILE A 13 -2.77 -0.21 4.29
C ILE A 13 -3.98 0.71 4.18
N GLY A 14 -4.78 0.57 3.12
CA GLY A 14 -5.93 1.45 2.90
C GLY A 14 -6.97 1.37 4.00
N SER A 15 -7.31 0.17 4.46
CA SER A 15 -8.27 -0.02 5.56
C SER A 15 -7.72 0.47 6.90
N SER A 16 -6.41 0.33 7.14
CA SER A 16 -5.77 0.84 8.36
C SER A 16 -5.85 2.36 8.43
N ILE A 17 -5.53 3.06 7.33
CA ILE A 17 -5.62 4.52 7.24
C ILE A 17 -7.06 5.00 7.48
N VAL A 18 -8.05 4.35 6.86
CA VAL A 18 -9.45 4.71 7.04
C VAL A 18 -9.89 4.52 8.49
N ASN A 19 -9.59 3.36 9.07
CA ASN A 19 -10.00 3.04 10.44
C ASN A 19 -9.32 3.95 11.46
N TYR A 20 -8.03 4.21 11.30
CA TYR A 20 -7.28 5.12 12.16
C TYR A 20 -7.85 6.53 12.11
N GLY A 21 -8.08 7.05 10.92
CA GLY A 21 -8.63 8.38 10.73
C GLY A 21 -10.01 8.56 11.35
N ILE A 22 -10.89 7.55 11.23
CA ILE A 22 -12.22 7.54 11.85
C ILE A 22 -12.10 7.52 13.39
N ASN A 23 -11.23 6.66 13.94
CA ASN A 23 -11.13 6.47 15.39
C ASN A 23 -10.49 7.65 16.13
N LYS A 24 -9.52 8.32 15.51
CA LYS A 24 -8.74 9.40 16.15
C LYS A 24 -9.28 10.80 15.87
N ASN A 25 -10.35 10.93 15.11
CA ASN A 25 -10.88 12.23 14.64
C ASN A 25 -9.84 13.11 13.90
N LEU A 26 -8.66 12.57 13.58
CA LEU A 26 -7.54 13.32 12.98
C LEU A 26 -7.84 13.74 11.54
N ILE A 27 -8.69 12.96 10.86
CA ILE A 27 -9.06 13.27 9.48
C ILE A 27 -9.99 14.49 9.43
N ILE A 28 -10.80 14.71 10.46
CA ILE A 28 -11.84 15.75 10.50
C ILE A 28 -11.25 17.15 10.31
N ASN A 29 -10.09 17.42 10.88
CA ASN A 29 -9.50 18.76 10.86
C ASN A 29 -8.81 19.12 9.53
N LYS A 30 -8.44 18.13 8.70
CA LYS A 30 -7.68 18.36 7.46
C LYS A 30 -8.35 17.79 6.21
N ILE A 31 -9.11 16.68 6.34
CA ILE A 31 -9.75 15.97 5.24
C ILE A 31 -11.24 15.81 5.56
N ASN A 32 -12.09 16.43 4.75
CA ASN A 32 -13.54 16.40 4.97
C ASN A 32 -14.25 15.31 4.16
N LYS A 33 -13.60 14.73 3.16
CA LYS A 33 -14.17 13.67 2.33
C LYS A 33 -13.13 12.65 1.89
N ILE A 34 -13.49 11.38 2.03
CA ILE A 34 -12.68 10.25 1.58
C ILE A 34 -13.46 9.48 0.53
N TYR A 35 -12.79 9.18 -0.57
CA TYR A 35 -13.25 8.26 -1.60
C TYR A 35 -12.39 7.01 -1.55
N ILE A 36 -13.03 5.84 -1.59
CA ILE A 36 -12.36 4.54 -1.52
C ILE A 36 -12.71 3.75 -2.76
N LEU A 37 -11.72 3.52 -3.62
CA LEU A 37 -11.86 2.62 -4.76
C LEU A 37 -11.34 1.24 -4.39
N SER A 38 -12.20 0.25 -4.45
CA SER A 38 -11.84 -1.16 -4.31
C SER A 38 -12.97 -2.06 -4.78
N ARG A 39 -12.62 -3.24 -5.29
CA ARG A 39 -13.61 -4.28 -5.67
C ARG A 39 -14.45 -4.78 -4.49
N THR A 40 -13.95 -4.62 -3.27
CA THR A 40 -14.58 -5.11 -2.03
C THR A 40 -14.75 -3.99 -0.98
N ALA A 41 -15.00 -2.77 -1.43
CA ALA A 41 -15.10 -1.61 -0.53
C ALA A 41 -16.29 -1.69 0.44
N LYS A 42 -17.32 -2.51 0.16
CA LYS A 42 -18.50 -2.71 1.02
C LYS A 42 -18.15 -3.15 2.44
N PHE A 43 -17.06 -3.88 2.66
CA PHE A 43 -16.66 -4.36 3.98
C PHE A 43 -16.22 -3.25 4.96
N LEU A 44 -15.97 -2.05 4.47
CA LEU A 44 -15.57 -0.90 5.27
C LEU A 44 -16.78 -0.04 5.72
N GLN A 45 -17.98 -0.37 5.26
CA GLN A 45 -19.19 0.47 5.39
C GLN A 45 -19.74 0.65 6.81
N ASN A 46 -19.26 -0.08 7.78
CA ASN A 46 -19.84 -0.01 9.13
C ASN A 46 -18.86 0.60 10.12
N LYS A 47 -18.81 1.92 10.25
CA LYS A 47 -18.53 2.56 11.56
C LYS A 47 -18.30 4.07 11.43
N LYS A 48 -19.24 4.84 12.02
CA LYS A 48 -19.17 6.26 12.45
C LYS A 48 -19.39 7.36 11.41
N LYS A 49 -20.41 8.18 11.74
CA LYS A 49 -21.08 9.24 10.98
C LYS A 49 -20.31 10.57 10.80
N HIS A 50 -19.01 10.67 11.10
CA HIS A 50 -18.37 11.99 11.17
C HIS A 50 -17.56 12.41 9.93
N ILE A 51 -17.21 11.48 9.05
CA ILE A 51 -16.51 11.78 7.79
C ILE A 51 -17.37 11.28 6.65
N SER A 52 -17.57 12.13 5.64
CA SER A 52 -18.23 11.68 4.43
C SER A 52 -17.33 10.72 3.68
N ILE A 53 -17.61 9.42 3.77
CA ILE A 53 -16.89 8.37 3.02
C ILE A 53 -17.77 7.91 1.88
N THR A 54 -17.23 7.92 0.69
CA THR A 54 -17.88 7.38 -0.51
C THR A 54 -17.13 6.15 -0.99
N TYR A 55 -17.83 5.04 -1.11
CA TYR A 55 -17.28 3.77 -1.59
C TYR A 55 -17.55 3.59 -3.07
N ILE A 56 -16.51 3.30 -3.84
CA ILE A 56 -16.56 3.03 -5.26
C ILE A 56 -16.22 1.54 -5.44
N ASN A 57 -17.23 0.68 -5.52
CA ASN A 57 -17.08 -0.76 -5.64
C ASN A 57 -16.81 -1.16 -7.10
N LYS A 58 -15.62 -0.85 -7.58
CA LYS A 58 -15.18 -1.14 -8.94
C LYS A 58 -13.71 -1.53 -8.98
N SER A 59 -13.32 -2.25 -10.02
CA SER A 59 -11.91 -2.36 -10.38
C SER A 59 -11.41 -1.03 -10.94
N MET A 60 -10.09 -0.80 -10.87
CA MET A 60 -9.48 0.37 -11.52
C MET A 60 -9.75 0.42 -13.02
N LEU A 61 -9.89 -0.74 -13.67
CA LEU A 61 -10.17 -0.83 -15.12
C LEU A 61 -11.59 -0.44 -15.48
N ASP A 62 -12.54 -0.59 -14.55
CA ASP A 62 -13.97 -0.34 -14.79
C ASP A 62 -14.37 1.11 -14.45
N VAL A 63 -13.39 1.96 -14.16
CA VAL A 63 -13.63 3.36 -13.78
C VAL A 63 -13.11 4.28 -14.88
N ASN A 64 -14.01 5.07 -15.45
CA ASN A 64 -13.66 6.07 -16.47
C ASN A 64 -13.44 7.48 -15.88
N LYS A 65 -14.00 7.73 -14.69
CA LYS A 65 -13.90 9.01 -14.00
C LYS A 65 -13.79 8.82 -12.50
N LEU A 66 -12.94 9.60 -11.86
CA LEU A 66 -12.80 9.67 -10.40
C LEU A 66 -13.12 11.09 -9.93
N PRO A 67 -13.55 11.25 -8.67
CA PRO A 67 -13.80 12.57 -8.10
C PRO A 67 -12.52 13.40 -8.06
N GLN A 68 -12.67 14.72 -8.23
CA GLN A 68 -11.57 15.66 -8.03
C GLN A 68 -11.16 15.67 -6.56
N VAL A 69 -9.89 15.41 -6.28
CA VAL A 69 -9.35 15.32 -4.92
C VAL A 69 -8.00 16.03 -4.81
N ASP A 70 -7.61 16.37 -3.58
CA ASP A 70 -6.33 17.02 -3.30
C ASP A 70 -5.21 15.99 -3.08
N TYR A 71 -5.57 14.80 -2.57
CA TYR A 71 -4.63 13.75 -2.22
C TYR A 71 -5.07 12.40 -2.77
N ILE A 72 -4.11 11.62 -3.24
CA ILE A 72 -4.33 10.23 -3.68
C ILE A 72 -3.33 9.33 -2.97
N ILE A 73 -3.81 8.23 -2.37
CA ILE A 73 -2.96 7.14 -1.89
C ILE A 73 -3.17 5.96 -2.82
N TYR A 74 -2.10 5.55 -3.50
CA TYR A 74 -2.12 4.43 -4.44
C TYR A 74 -1.60 3.18 -3.72
N CYS A 75 -2.54 2.34 -3.25
CA CYS A 75 -2.29 1.07 -2.55
C CYS A 75 -2.70 -0.16 -3.36
N LEU A 76 -2.96 0.00 -4.67
CA LEU A 76 -3.30 -1.15 -5.52
C LEU A 76 -2.13 -2.13 -5.55
N LYS A 77 -2.45 -3.43 -5.43
CA LYS A 77 -1.50 -4.53 -5.42
C LYS A 77 -1.91 -5.59 -6.42
N ASN A 78 -0.98 -5.97 -7.27
CA ASN A 78 -1.12 -7.13 -8.13
C ASN A 78 0.28 -7.71 -8.36
N SER A 79 0.44 -9.02 -8.26
CA SER A 79 1.74 -9.67 -8.54
C SER A 79 2.02 -9.86 -10.05
N ASN A 80 1.13 -9.40 -10.91
CA ASN A 80 1.26 -9.43 -12.36
C ASN A 80 1.52 -8.02 -12.89
N ILE A 81 2.72 -7.81 -13.45
CA ILE A 81 3.16 -6.51 -13.97
C ILE A 81 2.23 -6.01 -15.10
N LYS A 82 1.75 -6.89 -15.97
CA LYS A 82 0.84 -6.51 -17.07
C LYS A 82 -0.46 -5.92 -16.54
N ILE A 83 -1.05 -6.54 -15.52
CA ILE A 83 -2.26 -6.03 -14.88
C ILE A 83 -1.97 -4.71 -14.16
N SER A 84 -0.86 -4.62 -13.43
CA SER A 84 -0.46 -3.38 -12.74
C SER A 84 -0.19 -2.24 -13.72
N ASN A 85 0.39 -2.54 -14.89
CA ASN A 85 0.56 -1.57 -15.97
C ASN A 85 -0.80 -1.06 -16.51
N ASN A 86 -1.75 -1.97 -16.72
CA ASN A 86 -3.09 -1.59 -17.17
C ASN A 86 -3.79 -0.71 -16.13
N TYR A 87 -3.69 -1.03 -14.84
CA TYR A 87 -4.21 -0.19 -13.75
C TYR A 87 -3.56 1.20 -13.75
N PHE A 88 -2.25 1.25 -13.90
CA PHE A 88 -1.52 2.51 -13.93
C PHE A 88 -1.88 3.36 -15.16
N ASN A 89 -1.99 2.75 -16.34
CA ASN A 89 -2.39 3.45 -17.55
C ASN A 89 -3.81 4.01 -17.44
N GLN A 90 -4.76 3.26 -16.87
CA GLN A 90 -6.11 3.76 -16.61
C GLN A 90 -6.09 4.91 -15.58
N PHE A 91 -5.27 4.78 -14.53
CA PHE A 91 -5.05 5.86 -13.57
C PHE A 91 -4.53 7.14 -14.24
N LEU A 92 -3.54 7.01 -15.15
CA LEU A 92 -3.01 8.16 -15.89
C LEU A 92 -4.06 8.82 -16.80
N LYS A 93 -4.90 8.02 -17.47
CA LYS A 93 -6.00 8.56 -18.29
C LYS A 93 -6.94 9.41 -17.45
N ILE A 94 -7.28 8.94 -16.25
CA ILE A 94 -8.16 9.65 -15.33
C ILE A 94 -7.49 10.90 -14.75
N LEU A 95 -6.20 10.83 -14.40
CA LEU A 95 -5.44 11.98 -13.88
C LEU A 95 -5.38 13.15 -14.84
N LYS A 96 -5.34 12.90 -16.15
CA LYS A 96 -5.36 13.96 -17.18
C LYS A 96 -6.62 14.83 -17.10
N ASN A 97 -7.72 14.32 -16.56
CA ASN A 97 -8.99 15.03 -16.42
C ASN A 97 -9.10 15.80 -15.09
N PHE A 98 -8.03 15.79 -14.26
CA PHE A 98 -8.02 16.56 -13.02
C PHE A 98 -7.70 18.02 -13.33
N LYS A 99 -8.55 18.95 -12.89
CA LYS A 99 -8.36 20.40 -13.02
C LYS A 99 -7.11 20.88 -12.27
N LYS A 100 -6.82 20.23 -11.13
CA LYS A 100 -5.65 20.49 -10.30
C LYS A 100 -4.94 19.18 -10.03
N LYS A 101 -3.61 19.15 -10.22
CA LYS A 101 -2.79 17.96 -9.93
C LYS A 101 -2.85 17.63 -8.43
N PRO A 102 -3.30 16.43 -8.05
CA PRO A 102 -3.30 16.00 -6.64
C PRO A 102 -1.87 15.66 -6.18
N LYS A 103 -1.65 15.69 -4.86
CA LYS A 103 -0.46 15.06 -4.27
C LYS A 103 -0.70 13.55 -4.20
N ILE A 104 0.29 12.77 -4.59
CA ILE A 104 0.16 11.31 -4.72
C ILE A 104 1.17 10.62 -3.81
N LEU A 105 0.69 9.71 -2.98
CA LEU A 105 1.51 8.77 -2.22
C LEU A 105 1.37 7.38 -2.85
N PHE A 106 2.48 6.82 -3.33
CA PHE A 106 2.54 5.43 -3.76
C PHE A 106 3.10 4.55 -2.65
N THR A 107 2.36 3.50 -2.27
CA THR A 107 2.84 2.51 -1.32
C THR A 107 3.63 1.42 -2.02
N SER A 108 4.95 1.58 -2.02
CA SER A 108 5.92 0.59 -2.46
C SER A 108 6.24 -0.42 -1.34
N SER A 109 7.34 -1.11 -1.42
CA SER A 109 7.72 -2.14 -0.46
C SER A 109 9.24 -2.21 -0.29
N GLY A 110 9.72 -2.55 0.90
CA GLY A 110 11.11 -2.92 1.13
C GLY A 110 11.60 -4.10 0.28
N ALA A 111 10.69 -4.86 -0.33
CA ALA A 111 11.03 -5.93 -1.26
C ALA A 111 11.81 -5.44 -2.51
N VAL A 112 11.73 -4.14 -2.84
CA VAL A 112 12.50 -3.55 -3.96
C VAL A 112 14.01 -3.58 -3.73
N TYR A 113 14.47 -3.74 -2.49
CA TYR A 113 15.88 -3.89 -2.18
C TYR A 113 16.43 -5.30 -2.44
N GLY A 114 15.55 -6.24 -2.77
CA GLY A 114 15.90 -7.64 -3.05
C GLY A 114 16.22 -8.47 -1.79
N LYS A 115 16.65 -9.70 -2.02
CA LYS A 115 17.07 -10.63 -0.96
C LYS A 115 18.55 -10.40 -0.65
N ASN A 116 18.85 -9.72 0.44
CA ASN A 116 20.20 -9.59 0.95
C ASN A 116 20.29 -10.24 2.33
N ILE A 117 20.98 -11.36 2.41
CA ILE A 117 21.08 -12.19 3.62
C ILE A 117 22.01 -11.53 4.66
N ASN A 118 22.96 -10.70 4.23
CA ASN A 118 24.07 -10.24 5.06
C ASN A 118 23.94 -8.79 5.56
N LYS A 119 22.85 -8.08 5.26
CA LYS A 119 22.69 -6.68 5.67
C LYS A 119 21.62 -6.50 6.71
N LYS A 120 21.99 -5.87 7.82
CA LYS A 120 21.08 -5.50 8.91
C LYS A 120 20.22 -4.28 8.59
N LYS A 121 20.64 -3.40 7.66
CA LYS A 121 19.94 -2.16 7.30
C LYS A 121 20.03 -1.87 5.81
N ASP A 122 18.93 -1.40 5.24
CA ASP A 122 18.90 -0.79 3.91
C ASP A 122 18.62 0.71 4.04
N MET A 123 19.21 1.51 3.16
CA MET A 123 19.03 2.96 3.10
C MET A 123 18.11 3.32 1.93
N GLU A 124 17.31 4.37 2.08
CA GLU A 124 16.39 4.83 1.02
C GLU A 124 17.13 5.23 -0.27
N SER A 125 18.35 5.76 -0.13
CA SER A 125 19.24 6.15 -1.24
C SER A 125 19.84 4.95 -1.99
N LYS A 126 19.74 3.73 -1.44
CA LYS A 126 20.27 2.53 -2.09
C LYS A 126 19.63 2.32 -3.45
N LYS A 127 20.47 2.16 -4.48
CA LYS A 127 20.01 1.78 -5.82
C LYS A 127 19.34 0.40 -5.79
N ILE A 128 18.29 0.26 -6.58
CA ILE A 128 17.62 -1.03 -6.78
C ILE A 128 18.54 -1.93 -7.56
N ASP A 129 18.77 -3.14 -7.04
CA ASP A 129 19.58 -4.16 -7.67
C ASP A 129 18.69 -5.32 -8.11
N ASN A 130 18.57 -5.48 -9.42
CA ASN A 130 17.74 -6.53 -10.01
C ASN A 130 18.29 -7.94 -9.71
N ILE A 131 19.60 -8.11 -9.54
CA ILE A 131 20.21 -9.40 -9.19
C ILE A 131 19.70 -9.84 -7.81
N LEU A 132 19.68 -8.91 -6.84
CA LEU A 132 19.16 -9.22 -5.50
C LEU A 132 17.67 -9.53 -5.50
N ILE A 133 16.90 -8.93 -6.42
CA ILE A 133 15.48 -9.22 -6.61
C ILE A 133 15.30 -10.60 -7.24
N ASP A 134 16.17 -10.96 -8.16
CA ASP A 134 16.13 -12.27 -8.83
C ASP A 134 16.44 -13.43 -7.87
N ASN A 135 17.11 -13.18 -6.76
CA ASN A 135 17.31 -14.14 -5.67
C ASN A 135 16.03 -14.47 -4.87
N PHE A 136 14.94 -13.72 -5.05
CA PHE A 136 13.65 -14.15 -4.55
C PHE A 136 13.05 -15.25 -5.42
N VAL A 137 12.22 -16.09 -4.82
CA VAL A 137 11.50 -17.17 -5.54
C VAL A 137 9.99 -16.94 -5.50
N GLY A 138 9.29 -17.50 -6.48
CA GLY A 138 7.84 -17.56 -6.53
C GLY A 138 7.15 -16.18 -6.44
N TYR A 139 6.16 -16.08 -5.57
CA TYR A 139 5.36 -14.88 -5.38
C TYR A 139 6.18 -13.65 -4.98
N LYS A 140 7.19 -13.81 -4.10
CA LYS A 140 8.02 -12.69 -3.63
C LYS A 140 8.77 -12.00 -4.77
N LYS A 141 9.31 -12.79 -5.70
CA LYS A 141 9.99 -12.27 -6.90
C LYS A 141 9.03 -11.46 -7.78
N LYS A 142 7.87 -12.03 -8.09
CA LYS A 142 6.82 -11.34 -8.89
C LYS A 142 6.39 -10.04 -8.24
N TYR A 143 6.17 -10.06 -6.93
CA TYR A 143 5.77 -8.89 -6.16
C TYR A 143 6.86 -7.80 -6.13
N ALA A 144 8.13 -8.17 -5.88
CA ALA A 144 9.23 -7.21 -5.88
C ALA A 144 9.40 -6.55 -7.25
N LYS A 145 9.39 -7.33 -8.34
CA LYS A 145 9.46 -6.82 -9.71
C LYS A 145 8.28 -5.88 -10.05
N GLU A 146 7.08 -6.20 -9.60
CA GLU A 146 5.92 -5.33 -9.77
C GLU A 146 6.10 -3.99 -9.06
N LYS A 147 6.65 -4.00 -7.83
CA LYS A 147 6.90 -2.76 -7.09
C LYS A 147 7.98 -1.90 -7.73
N VAL A 148 9.08 -2.50 -8.19
CA VAL A 148 10.13 -1.78 -8.94
C VAL A 148 9.54 -1.13 -10.19
N PHE A 149 8.81 -1.89 -10.99
CA PHE A 149 8.15 -1.39 -12.19
C PHE A 149 7.25 -0.18 -11.89
N LEU A 150 6.44 -0.27 -10.83
CA LEU A 150 5.57 0.84 -10.45
C LEU A 150 6.35 2.04 -9.89
N GLU A 151 7.44 1.84 -9.13
CA GLU A 151 8.28 2.96 -8.69
C GLU A 151 8.83 3.76 -9.89
N GLU A 152 9.27 3.08 -10.94
CA GLU A 152 9.74 3.74 -12.17
C GLU A 152 8.61 4.55 -12.81
N LYS A 153 7.41 3.98 -12.92
CA LYS A 153 6.24 4.68 -13.46
C LYS A 153 5.87 5.92 -12.64
N PHE A 154 5.93 5.83 -11.32
CA PHE A 154 5.67 6.99 -10.45
C PHE A 154 6.78 8.04 -10.50
N LYS A 155 8.05 7.65 -10.67
CA LYS A 155 9.16 8.57 -10.94
C LYS A 155 8.99 9.30 -12.27
N GLU A 156 8.57 8.59 -13.33
CA GLU A 156 8.23 9.22 -14.62
C GLU A 156 7.08 10.23 -14.47
N LEU A 157 6.08 9.91 -13.63
CA LEU A 157 4.98 10.83 -13.33
C LEU A 157 5.47 12.08 -12.58
N ALA A 158 6.40 11.92 -11.64
CA ALA A 158 7.01 13.06 -10.94
C ALA A 158 7.77 13.99 -11.91
N LYS A 159 8.49 13.44 -12.91
CA LYS A 159 9.14 14.23 -13.97
C LYS A 159 8.15 15.08 -14.80
N LYS A 160 6.87 14.71 -14.79
CA LYS A 160 5.77 15.49 -15.43
C LYS A 160 5.13 16.50 -14.48
N ASN A 161 5.86 16.94 -13.45
CA ASN A 161 5.44 17.94 -12.45
C ASN A 161 4.21 17.50 -11.62
N TYR A 162 4.07 16.19 -11.33
CA TYR A 162 3.19 15.72 -10.27
C TYR A 162 3.97 15.63 -8.96
N ASN A 163 3.35 16.04 -7.85
CA ASN A 163 3.92 15.85 -6.52
C ASN A 163 3.70 14.40 -6.10
N VAL A 164 4.75 13.58 -6.18
CA VAL A 164 4.73 12.15 -5.90
C VAL A 164 5.68 11.83 -4.77
N SER A 165 5.20 11.13 -3.76
CA SER A 165 5.99 10.49 -2.70
C SER A 165 5.90 8.97 -2.85
N ILE A 166 7.00 8.26 -2.61
CA ILE A 166 7.08 6.79 -2.66
C ILE A 166 7.45 6.28 -1.28
N ALA A 167 6.55 5.54 -0.64
CA ALA A 167 6.78 4.92 0.67
C ALA A 167 7.18 3.45 0.48
N ARG A 168 8.43 3.09 0.76
CA ARG A 168 8.93 1.71 0.74
C ARG A 168 8.62 1.03 2.07
N CYS A 169 7.41 0.52 2.17
CA CYS A 169 6.89 -0.10 3.37
C CYS A 169 7.55 -1.46 3.64
N TYR A 170 7.94 -1.71 4.90
CA TYR A 170 8.45 -3.00 5.35
C TYR A 170 7.32 -3.87 5.90
N THR A 171 7.53 -4.57 7.02
CA THR A 171 6.52 -5.46 7.57
C THR A 171 5.61 -4.70 8.55
N PHE A 172 4.32 -4.93 8.44
CA PHE A 172 3.33 -4.35 9.34
C PHE A 172 2.74 -5.37 10.29
N ILE A 173 2.26 -4.85 11.42
CA ILE A 173 1.39 -5.54 12.37
C ILE A 173 0.15 -4.67 12.61
N GLY A 174 -0.99 -5.28 12.94
CA GLY A 174 -2.22 -4.56 13.25
C GLY A 174 -3.49 -5.35 12.98
N LYS A 175 -4.63 -4.80 13.38
CA LYS A 175 -5.94 -5.48 13.35
C LYS A 175 -6.40 -5.99 11.98
N ASN A 176 -5.95 -5.35 10.91
CA ASN A 176 -6.39 -5.69 9.54
C ASN A 176 -5.36 -6.57 8.82
N ILE A 177 -4.37 -7.12 9.53
CA ILE A 177 -3.39 -8.01 8.91
C ILE A 177 -4.09 -9.29 8.45
N ILE A 178 -3.86 -9.64 7.18
CA ILE A 178 -4.33 -10.91 6.65
C ILE A 178 -3.36 -11.96 7.13
N TYR A 179 -3.87 -12.94 7.88
CA TYR A 179 -3.09 -13.96 8.61
C TYR A 179 -2.31 -14.94 7.72
N TYR A 180 -2.19 -14.71 6.42
CA TYR A 180 -1.51 -15.63 5.54
C TYR A 180 -0.28 -14.99 4.90
N ASN A 181 0.83 -15.71 4.93
CA ASN A 181 2.11 -15.40 4.27
C ASN A 181 3.05 -14.40 4.98
N TYR A 182 2.83 -14.09 6.25
CA TYR A 182 3.78 -13.29 7.03
C TYR A 182 4.24 -14.05 8.26
N ALA A 183 5.55 -14.12 8.49
CA ALA A 183 6.11 -14.85 9.64
C ALA A 183 5.49 -14.41 10.98
N ILE A 184 5.26 -13.10 11.15
CA ILE A 184 4.62 -12.59 12.37
C ILE A 184 3.18 -13.10 12.54
N SER A 185 2.44 -13.24 11.44
CA SER A 185 1.07 -13.78 11.49
C SER A 185 1.07 -15.26 11.89
N ASP A 186 2.03 -16.03 11.38
CA ASP A 186 2.17 -17.43 11.72
C ASP A 186 2.56 -17.62 13.21
N LEU A 187 3.47 -16.77 13.71
CA LEU A 187 3.86 -16.76 15.12
C LEU A 187 2.68 -16.41 16.04
N ILE A 188 1.92 -15.36 15.71
CA ILE A 188 0.73 -14.95 16.48
C ILE A 188 -0.33 -16.05 16.47
N ASN A 189 -0.58 -16.66 15.31
CA ASN A 189 -1.55 -17.73 15.18
C ASN A 189 -1.14 -18.98 15.98
N ALA A 190 0.14 -19.35 15.93
CA ALA A 190 0.65 -20.48 16.71
C ALA A 190 0.50 -20.22 18.21
N ALA A 191 0.86 -19.02 18.68
CA ALA A 191 0.71 -18.62 20.08
C ALA A 191 -0.76 -18.65 20.52
N ASN A 192 -1.66 -18.03 19.77
CA ASN A 192 -3.09 -17.98 20.07
C ASN A 192 -3.75 -19.37 20.06
N SER A 193 -3.27 -20.26 19.21
CA SER A 193 -3.78 -21.64 19.10
C SER A 193 -3.08 -22.61 20.04
N LYS A 194 -2.18 -22.15 20.91
CA LYS A 194 -1.34 -22.97 21.80
C LYS A 194 -0.57 -24.08 21.05
N LYS A 195 -0.22 -23.80 19.79
CA LYS A 195 0.59 -24.72 18.97
C LYS A 195 2.07 -24.43 19.12
N LYS A 196 2.90 -25.43 18.83
CA LYS A 196 4.36 -25.26 18.80
C LYS A 196 4.74 -24.17 17.79
N ILE A 197 5.55 -23.20 18.25
CA ILE A 197 6.12 -22.17 17.38
C ILE A 197 7.32 -22.78 16.64
N ILE A 198 7.27 -22.79 15.32
CA ILE A 198 8.32 -23.35 14.47
C ILE A 198 9.02 -22.19 13.76
N LEU A 199 10.31 -22.05 14.01
CA LEU A 199 11.17 -21.10 13.30
C LEU A 199 11.89 -21.83 12.16
N ASN A 200 11.57 -21.47 10.93
CA ASN A 200 12.12 -22.10 9.72
C ASN A 200 13.44 -21.45 9.26
N SER A 201 14.23 -20.89 10.17
CA SER A 201 15.50 -20.26 9.84
C SER A 201 16.59 -20.79 10.78
N HIS A 202 17.73 -21.18 10.20
CA HIS A 202 18.93 -21.58 10.94
C HIS A 202 19.91 -20.42 11.15
N ILE A 203 19.56 -19.22 10.66
CA ILE A 203 20.37 -18.01 10.78
C ILE A 203 19.51 -16.88 11.35
N ASP A 204 20.17 -15.88 11.95
CA ASP A 204 19.51 -14.66 12.41
C ASP A 204 18.79 -13.94 11.28
N VAL A 205 17.52 -13.60 11.50
CA VAL A 205 16.70 -12.85 10.55
C VAL A 205 16.26 -11.55 11.19
N PHE A 206 16.80 -10.44 10.70
CA PHE A 206 16.42 -9.11 11.14
C PHE A 206 15.18 -8.63 10.39
N ARG A 207 14.20 -8.12 11.10
CA ARG A 207 12.97 -7.57 10.53
C ARG A 207 12.55 -6.30 11.26
N SER A 208 12.13 -5.30 10.49
CA SER A 208 11.47 -4.12 11.04
C SER A 208 9.97 -4.32 10.97
N TYR A 209 9.28 -3.99 12.06
CA TYR A 209 7.83 -4.01 12.15
C TYR A 209 7.32 -2.61 12.46
N MET A 210 6.23 -2.22 11.80
CA MET A 210 5.53 -0.98 12.07
C MET A 210 4.06 -1.30 12.38
N HIS A 211 3.52 -0.72 13.45
CA HIS A 211 2.10 -0.86 13.73
C HIS A 211 1.26 -0.10 12.71
N SER A 212 0.09 -0.61 12.38
CA SER A 212 -0.80 0.00 11.39
C SER A 212 -1.25 1.41 11.75
N ASP A 213 -1.32 1.73 13.04
CA ASP A 213 -1.66 3.06 13.52
C ASP A 213 -0.50 4.04 13.34
N ASP A 214 0.75 3.60 13.55
CA ASP A 214 1.94 4.42 13.31
C ASP A 214 2.08 4.74 11.81
N LEU A 215 1.87 3.74 10.94
CA LEU A 215 1.80 3.95 9.50
C LEU A 215 0.74 5.00 9.13
N SER A 216 -0.42 4.92 9.76
CA SER A 216 -1.55 5.80 9.44
C SER A 216 -1.33 7.22 9.96
N ASN A 217 -0.62 7.36 11.07
CA ASN A 217 -0.25 8.65 11.64
C ASN A 217 0.84 9.34 10.82
N TRP A 218 1.81 8.56 10.32
CA TRP A 218 2.91 9.05 9.48
C TRP A 218 2.43 9.54 8.14
#